data_b74be4a9fb2a8ed277e54ab833b87e07
#
_entry.id   b74be4a9fb2a8ed277e54ab833b87e07
#
_cell.length_a   1.000
_cell.length_b   1.000
_cell.length_c   1.000
_cell.angle_alpha   90.00
_cell.angle_beta   90.00
_cell.angle_gamma   90.00
#
_symmetry.space_group_name_H-M   'P 1'
#
loop_
_entity.id
_entity.type
_entity.pdbx_description
1 polymer ?
#
loop_
_entity_poly.entity_id
_entity_poly.type
_entity_poly.pdbx_seq_one_letter_code
_entity_poly.pdbx_strand_id
1 'polypeptide(L)'
;VVSFTFALAATLAAILLQSVWPAYWLPLRRFHLHLNLLGLVGLAALGTLPVLLPTALGRPDPEAAGWLRRRLWPPAGGALLVAAGCAIAWPYAVPGALLLFVVALGLGGQWLRRFGPRALFADGVAASLSAAIIGLLLNLSAGVLHGAGISDDARTTLLAWVAGFLLPLVSGALAQLLPVWWRPGPQTPARPAMRRCLAATGTWRGALFVAAAVALLTGQPAVAAACVGTGVALFAIGLLQ
;
A
#
# COMPACT_ATOMS: atom_id res chain seq x y z
N VAL A 1 15.19 -2.80 3.74
CA VAL A 1 14.94 -3.04 2.29
C VAL A 1 15.92 -4.08 1.74
N VAL A 2 17.25 -3.88 1.84
CA VAL A 2 18.28 -4.78 1.28
C VAL A 2 18.06 -6.24 1.69
N SER A 3 17.85 -6.52 2.99
CA SER A 3 17.61 -7.88 3.50
C SER A 3 16.40 -8.56 2.86
N PHE A 4 15.30 -7.80 2.66
CA PHE A 4 14.10 -8.32 2.00
C PHE A 4 14.33 -8.55 0.51
N THR A 5 15.12 -7.72 -0.17
CA THR A 5 15.48 -7.93 -1.57
C THR A 5 16.31 -9.21 -1.74
N PHE A 6 17.26 -9.48 -0.86
CA PHE A 6 18.01 -10.74 -0.88
C PHE A 6 17.10 -11.96 -0.61
N ALA A 7 16.22 -11.87 0.38
CA ALA A 7 15.25 -12.93 0.65
C ALA A 7 14.32 -13.19 -0.54
N LEU A 8 13.86 -12.15 -1.23
CA LEU A 8 13.08 -12.26 -2.46
C LEU A 8 13.87 -12.96 -3.58
N ALA A 9 15.12 -12.54 -3.80
CA ALA A 9 15.97 -13.13 -4.84
C ALA A 9 16.26 -14.60 -4.54
N ALA A 10 16.63 -14.94 -3.30
CA ALA A 10 16.89 -16.32 -2.89
C ALA A 10 15.63 -17.21 -3.02
N THR A 11 14.47 -16.68 -2.61
CA THR A 11 13.21 -17.43 -2.71
C THR A 11 12.80 -17.63 -4.17
N LEU A 12 12.99 -16.61 -5.03
CA LEU A 12 12.73 -16.74 -6.45
C LEU A 12 13.64 -17.78 -7.11
N ALA A 13 14.94 -17.76 -6.78
CA ALA A 13 15.88 -18.77 -7.26
C ALA A 13 15.46 -20.19 -6.84
N ALA A 14 15.04 -20.37 -5.59
CA ALA A 14 14.53 -21.64 -5.09
C ALA A 14 13.23 -22.09 -5.81
N ILE A 15 12.34 -21.18 -6.14
CA ILE A 15 11.14 -21.46 -6.95
C ILE A 15 11.51 -21.88 -8.37
N LEU A 16 12.48 -21.20 -8.99
CA LEU A 16 12.94 -21.55 -10.34
C LEU A 16 13.61 -22.92 -10.38
N LEU A 17 14.23 -23.34 -9.27
CA LEU A 17 14.81 -24.69 -9.10
C LEU A 17 13.78 -25.73 -8.63
N GLN A 18 12.51 -25.55 -8.92
CA GLN A 18 11.42 -26.45 -8.49
C GLN A 18 11.60 -27.91 -8.93
N SER A 19 12.30 -28.16 -10.02
CA SER A 19 12.65 -29.51 -10.49
C SER A 19 13.56 -30.26 -9.50
N VAL A 20 14.35 -29.51 -8.70
CA VAL A 20 15.23 -30.08 -7.65
C VAL A 20 14.50 -30.24 -6.32
N TRP A 21 13.55 -29.33 -6.02
CA TRP A 21 12.82 -29.30 -4.74
C TRP A 21 11.30 -29.19 -4.94
N PRO A 22 10.64 -30.12 -5.60
CA PRO A 22 9.21 -30.01 -5.94
C PRO A 22 8.32 -29.93 -4.69
N ALA A 23 8.68 -30.57 -3.58
CA ALA A 23 7.92 -30.56 -2.34
C ALA A 23 7.84 -29.17 -1.69
N TYR A 24 8.83 -28.30 -1.93
CA TYR A 24 8.90 -26.95 -1.33
C TYR A 24 8.40 -25.85 -2.25
N TRP A 25 8.02 -26.18 -3.49
CA TRP A 25 7.61 -25.16 -4.48
C TRP A 25 6.46 -24.29 -3.99
N LEU A 26 5.38 -24.89 -3.49
CA LEU A 26 4.21 -24.12 -3.05
C LEU A 26 4.48 -23.28 -1.78
N PRO A 27 5.11 -23.81 -0.72
CA PRO A 27 5.56 -23.00 0.41
C PRO A 27 6.46 -21.83 0.01
N LEU A 28 7.47 -22.06 -0.82
CA LEU A 28 8.39 -21.02 -1.27
C LEU A 28 7.70 -19.94 -2.10
N ARG A 29 6.76 -20.34 -2.98
CA ARG A 29 5.95 -19.40 -3.77
C ARG A 29 5.10 -18.53 -2.85
N ARG A 30 4.44 -19.09 -1.83
CA ARG A 30 3.65 -18.34 -0.84
C ARG A 30 4.53 -17.38 -0.07
N PHE A 31 5.68 -17.84 0.43
CA PHE A 31 6.66 -17.00 1.11
C PHE A 31 7.10 -15.81 0.25
N HIS A 32 7.53 -16.08 -0.99
CA HIS A 32 7.98 -15.06 -1.94
C HIS A 32 6.89 -14.01 -2.20
N LEU A 33 5.64 -14.44 -2.42
CA LEU A 33 4.52 -13.56 -2.72
C LEU A 33 4.25 -12.59 -1.57
N HIS A 34 4.11 -13.11 -0.35
CA HIS A 34 3.83 -12.27 0.83
C HIS A 34 5.03 -11.40 1.21
N LEU A 35 6.26 -11.89 1.05
CA LEU A 35 7.46 -11.09 1.28
C LEU A 35 7.58 -9.94 0.27
N ASN A 36 7.18 -10.15 -0.98
CA ASN A 36 7.13 -9.08 -1.99
C ASN A 36 6.05 -8.05 -1.65
N LEU A 37 4.80 -8.50 -1.42
CA LEU A 37 3.68 -7.60 -1.18
C LEU A 37 3.82 -6.80 0.11
N LEU A 38 4.12 -7.46 1.22
CA LEU A 38 4.17 -6.84 2.54
C LEU A 38 5.58 -6.44 2.95
N GLY A 39 6.59 -7.27 2.61
CA GLY A 39 7.98 -7.02 2.99
C GLY A 39 8.64 -5.96 2.11
N LEU A 40 8.51 -6.03 0.79
CA LEU A 40 9.12 -5.03 -0.10
C LEU A 40 8.22 -3.81 -0.27
N VAL A 41 7.02 -4.00 -0.83
CA VAL A 41 6.11 -2.89 -1.17
C VAL A 41 5.47 -2.29 0.07
N GLY A 42 4.94 -3.12 0.99
CA GLY A 42 4.29 -2.68 2.22
C GLY A 42 5.24 -1.91 3.14
N LEU A 43 6.47 -2.41 3.36
CA LEU A 43 7.45 -1.71 4.18
C LEU A 43 7.97 -0.43 3.52
N ALA A 44 8.15 -0.41 2.19
CA ALA A 44 8.50 0.81 1.48
C ALA A 44 7.41 1.88 1.68
N ALA A 45 6.14 1.49 1.58
CA ALA A 45 5.01 2.37 1.82
C ALA A 45 4.98 2.88 3.27
N LEU A 46 5.00 1.98 4.26
CA LEU A 46 5.00 2.34 5.68
C LEU A 46 6.22 3.17 6.09
N GLY A 47 7.34 3.04 5.35
CA GLY A 47 8.53 3.85 5.55
C GLY A 47 8.47 5.24 4.92
N THR A 48 7.73 5.41 3.83
CA THR A 48 7.65 6.69 3.11
C THR A 48 6.42 7.53 3.50
N LEU A 49 5.31 6.90 3.83
CA LEU A 49 4.06 7.57 4.18
C LEU A 49 4.18 8.56 5.35
N PRO A 50 4.92 8.27 6.44
CA PRO A 50 5.13 9.21 7.55
C PRO A 50 5.82 10.52 7.16
N VAL A 51 6.56 10.52 6.06
CA VAL A 51 7.18 11.72 5.49
C VAL A 51 6.31 12.35 4.42
N LEU A 52 5.76 11.52 3.54
CA LEU A 52 5.07 11.98 2.33
C LEU A 52 3.75 12.69 2.63
N LEU A 53 2.92 12.13 3.53
CA LEU A 53 1.61 12.73 3.83
C LEU A 53 1.73 14.09 4.58
N PRO A 54 2.55 14.24 5.64
CA PRO A 54 2.77 15.55 6.26
C PRO A 54 3.33 16.59 5.29
N THR A 55 4.24 16.17 4.40
CA THR A 55 4.79 17.05 3.35
C THR A 55 3.72 17.48 2.36
N ALA A 56 2.81 16.57 1.97
CA ALA A 56 1.69 16.90 1.08
C ALA A 56 0.76 17.95 1.70
N LEU A 57 0.56 17.90 3.01
CA LEU A 57 -0.23 18.90 3.76
C LEU A 57 0.54 20.21 4.06
N GLY A 58 1.77 20.36 3.56
CA GLY A 58 2.61 21.53 3.85
C GLY A 58 3.08 21.62 5.32
N ARG A 59 3.01 20.51 6.06
CA ARG A 59 3.38 20.39 7.47
C ARG A 59 4.42 19.28 7.68
N PRO A 60 5.62 19.39 7.07
CA PRO A 60 6.64 18.34 7.16
C PRO A 60 6.96 18.02 8.62
N ASP A 61 7.28 16.76 8.88
CA ASP A 61 7.58 16.25 10.21
C ASP A 61 9.10 16.08 10.34
N PRO A 62 9.80 16.96 11.08
CA PRO A 62 11.24 16.86 11.30
C PRO A 62 11.64 15.61 12.11
N GLU A 63 10.71 15.03 12.88
CA GLU A 63 10.97 13.85 13.69
C GLU A 63 10.67 12.52 12.95
N ALA A 64 10.13 12.60 11.72
CA ALA A 64 9.72 11.41 10.94
C ALA A 64 10.87 10.38 10.81
N ALA A 65 12.11 10.82 10.57
CA ALA A 65 13.25 9.93 10.45
C ALA A 65 13.59 9.22 11.77
N GLY A 66 13.47 9.90 12.91
CA GLY A 66 13.67 9.33 14.24
C GLY A 66 12.57 8.34 14.59
N TRP A 67 11.33 8.69 14.28
CA TRP A 67 10.17 7.84 14.46
C TRP A 67 10.29 6.54 13.64
N LEU A 68 10.68 6.63 12.37
CA LEU A 68 10.88 5.48 11.47
C LEU A 68 11.96 4.54 12.01
N ARG A 69 13.13 5.05 12.42
CA ARG A 69 14.21 4.22 12.96
C ARG A 69 13.77 3.41 14.17
N ARG A 70 12.98 4.00 15.06
CA ARG A 70 12.48 3.34 16.27
C ARG A 70 11.36 2.34 16.01
N ARG A 71 10.56 2.52 14.94
CA ARG A 71 9.35 1.74 14.68
C ARG A 71 9.39 0.89 13.41
N LEU A 72 10.56 0.73 12.79
CA LEU A 72 10.70 -0.09 11.59
C LEU A 72 10.61 -1.60 11.89
N TRP A 73 11.09 -2.03 13.05
CA TRP A 73 11.15 -3.44 13.40
C TRP A 73 9.77 -4.12 13.53
N PRO A 74 8.74 -3.52 14.14
CA PRO A 74 7.42 -4.15 14.19
C PRO A 74 6.85 -4.48 12.80
N PRO A 75 6.76 -3.55 11.83
CA PRO A 75 6.24 -3.90 10.52
C PRO A 75 7.16 -4.86 9.75
N ALA A 76 8.49 -4.79 9.93
CA ALA A 76 9.42 -5.73 9.31
C ALA A 76 9.22 -7.16 9.86
N GLY A 77 9.12 -7.30 11.17
CA GLY A 77 8.80 -8.56 11.83
C GLY A 77 7.42 -9.08 11.43
N GLY A 78 6.42 -8.20 11.36
CA GLY A 78 5.07 -8.54 10.91
C GLY A 78 5.06 -9.09 9.50
N ALA A 79 5.72 -8.44 8.55
CA ALA A 79 5.82 -8.91 7.17
C ALA A 79 6.51 -10.28 7.06
N LEU A 80 7.59 -10.48 7.83
CA LEU A 80 8.29 -11.75 7.86
C LEU A 80 7.44 -12.88 8.46
N LEU A 81 6.72 -12.59 9.56
CA LEU A 81 5.81 -13.55 10.19
C LEU A 81 4.66 -13.95 9.27
N VAL A 82 4.07 -12.98 8.52
CA VAL A 82 3.06 -13.30 7.52
C VAL A 82 3.64 -14.20 6.44
N ALA A 83 4.80 -13.83 5.87
CA ALA A 83 5.41 -14.61 4.79
C ALA A 83 5.75 -16.04 5.24
N ALA A 84 6.38 -16.21 6.40
CA ALA A 84 6.72 -17.50 6.96
C ALA A 84 5.47 -18.31 7.34
N GLY A 85 4.50 -17.68 7.99
CA GLY A 85 3.24 -18.32 8.38
C GLY A 85 2.47 -18.83 7.16
N CYS A 86 2.32 -18.04 6.11
CA CYS A 86 1.65 -18.47 4.87
C CYS A 86 2.38 -19.62 4.15
N ALA A 87 3.69 -19.76 4.36
CA ALA A 87 4.47 -20.87 3.82
C ALA A 87 4.29 -22.17 4.62
N ILE A 88 4.15 -22.07 5.95
CA ILE A 88 4.07 -23.23 6.86
C ILE A 88 2.60 -23.61 7.09
N ALA A 89 1.86 -22.75 7.79
CA ALA A 89 0.43 -22.86 8.04
C ALA A 89 -0.13 -21.49 8.41
N TRP A 90 -1.25 -21.12 7.82
CA TRP A 90 -1.81 -19.77 7.94
C TRP A 90 -1.99 -19.26 9.39
N PRO A 91 -2.32 -20.07 10.43
CA PRO A 91 -2.45 -19.56 11.80
C PRO A 91 -1.19 -18.84 12.29
N TYR A 92 -0.02 -19.22 11.79
CA TYR A 92 1.25 -18.56 12.14
C TYR A 92 1.42 -17.20 11.44
N ALA A 93 0.62 -16.90 10.40
CA ALA A 93 0.61 -15.61 9.74
C ALA A 93 -0.20 -14.57 10.53
N VAL A 94 -1.18 -15.00 11.35
CA VAL A 94 -2.11 -14.09 12.05
C VAL A 94 -1.39 -13.10 12.97
N PRO A 95 -0.43 -13.49 13.83
CA PRO A 95 0.31 -12.52 14.65
C PRO A 95 1.02 -11.45 13.82
N GLY A 96 1.59 -11.85 12.67
CA GLY A 96 2.23 -10.91 11.75
C GLY A 96 1.23 -9.94 11.12
N ALA A 97 0.08 -10.43 10.68
CA ALA A 97 -0.99 -9.60 10.13
C ALA A 97 -1.54 -8.62 11.16
N LEU A 98 -1.76 -9.06 12.40
CA LEU A 98 -2.18 -8.20 13.51
C LEU A 98 -1.14 -7.12 13.81
N LEU A 99 0.14 -7.46 13.80
CA LEU A 99 1.21 -6.51 14.03
C LEU A 99 1.24 -5.43 12.94
N LEU A 100 1.12 -5.80 11.67
CA LEU A 100 1.01 -4.86 10.55
C LEU A 100 -0.27 -4.01 10.66
N PHE A 101 -1.39 -4.62 11.04
CA PHE A 101 -2.66 -3.93 11.22
C PHE A 101 -2.56 -2.86 12.31
N VAL A 102 -1.99 -3.19 13.47
CA VAL A 102 -1.81 -2.23 14.58
C VAL A 102 -0.87 -1.10 14.18
N VAL A 103 0.20 -1.38 13.41
CA VAL A 103 1.11 -0.32 12.92
C VAL A 103 0.38 0.60 11.94
N ALA A 104 -0.36 0.06 10.98
CA ALA A 104 -1.11 0.85 10.00
C ALA A 104 -2.23 1.66 10.67
N LEU A 105 -2.97 1.05 11.59
CA LEU A 105 -4.01 1.72 12.37
C LEU A 105 -3.41 2.83 13.24
N GLY A 106 -2.28 2.57 13.89
CA GLY A 106 -1.56 3.55 14.70
C GLY A 106 -1.10 4.76 13.88
N LEU A 107 -0.59 4.52 12.66
CA LEU A 107 -0.19 5.59 11.73
C LEU A 107 -1.40 6.42 11.29
N GLY A 108 -2.47 5.78 10.83
CA GLY A 108 -3.72 6.45 10.45
C GLY A 108 -4.35 7.24 11.61
N GLY A 109 -4.38 6.65 12.81
CA GLY A 109 -4.88 7.31 14.02
C GLY A 109 -4.02 8.50 14.47
N GLN A 110 -2.70 8.43 14.27
CA GLN A 110 -1.80 9.57 14.52
C GLN A 110 -2.09 10.72 13.56
N TRP A 111 -2.28 10.44 12.27
CA TRP A 111 -2.63 11.46 11.28
C TRP A 111 -3.98 12.09 11.56
N LEU A 112 -4.97 11.27 11.89
CA LEU A 112 -6.32 11.76 12.24
C LEU A 112 -6.29 12.71 13.44
N ARG A 113 -5.51 12.38 14.47
CA ARG A 113 -5.33 13.24 15.65
C ARG A 113 -4.55 14.52 15.34
N ARG A 114 -3.49 14.43 14.52
CA ARG A 114 -2.58 15.56 14.24
C ARG A 114 -3.15 16.55 13.23
N PHE A 115 -3.81 16.05 12.19
CA PHE A 115 -4.26 16.89 11.07
C PHE A 115 -5.78 17.07 11.02
N GLY A 116 -6.51 16.16 11.62
CA GLY A 116 -7.98 16.10 11.58
C GLY A 116 -8.51 15.54 10.24
N PRO A 117 -9.76 15.04 10.22
CA PRO A 117 -10.35 14.42 9.04
C PRO A 117 -10.48 15.40 7.88
N ARG A 118 -10.84 16.65 8.16
CA ARG A 118 -11.03 17.67 7.12
C ARG A 118 -9.75 17.92 6.32
N ALA A 119 -8.59 18.04 6.97
CA ALA A 119 -7.33 18.26 6.26
C ALA A 119 -6.91 17.02 5.45
N LEU A 120 -7.09 15.82 6.01
CA LEU A 120 -6.73 14.57 5.35
C LEU A 120 -7.53 14.30 4.06
N PHE A 121 -8.79 14.75 3.99
CA PHE A 121 -9.67 14.47 2.86
C PHE A 121 -9.95 15.68 1.96
N ALA A 122 -9.58 16.90 2.36
CA ALA A 122 -9.69 18.08 1.51
C ALA A 122 -8.51 18.22 0.53
N ASP A 123 -7.29 17.82 0.90
CA ASP A 123 -6.16 17.76 -0.03
C ASP A 123 -6.16 16.40 -0.74
N GLY A 124 -6.28 16.40 -2.06
CA GLY A 124 -6.43 15.17 -2.82
C GLY A 124 -5.20 14.25 -2.78
N VAL A 125 -3.99 14.76 -2.55
CA VAL A 125 -2.79 13.93 -2.33
C VAL A 125 -2.92 13.22 -0.98
N ALA A 126 -3.20 13.97 0.08
CA ALA A 126 -3.36 13.41 1.43
C ALA A 126 -4.52 12.42 1.48
N ALA A 127 -5.63 12.70 0.78
CA ALA A 127 -6.77 11.80 0.66
C ALA A 127 -6.40 10.47 -0.01
N SER A 128 -5.66 10.51 -1.12
CA SER A 128 -5.17 9.28 -1.79
C SER A 128 -4.24 8.47 -0.87
N LEU A 129 -3.31 9.13 -0.18
CA LEU A 129 -2.39 8.46 0.76
C LEU A 129 -3.13 7.90 1.99
N SER A 130 -4.16 8.58 2.48
CA SER A 130 -5.03 8.09 3.56
C SER A 130 -5.86 6.89 3.09
N ALA A 131 -6.39 6.94 1.88
CA ALA A 131 -7.09 5.82 1.24
C ALA A 131 -6.20 4.58 1.14
N ALA A 132 -4.90 4.74 0.86
CA ALA A 132 -3.96 3.62 0.85
C ALA A 132 -3.87 2.92 2.23
N ILE A 133 -3.84 3.67 3.34
CA ILE A 133 -3.85 3.06 4.68
C ILE A 133 -5.17 2.33 4.95
N ILE A 134 -6.30 2.91 4.56
CA ILE A 134 -7.62 2.25 4.68
C ILE A 134 -7.62 0.96 3.87
N GLY A 135 -7.14 0.99 2.63
CA GLY A 135 -7.02 -0.18 1.78
C GLY A 135 -6.08 -1.25 2.34
N LEU A 136 -4.96 -0.85 2.95
CA LEU A 136 -4.06 -1.79 3.62
C LEU A 136 -4.76 -2.50 4.79
N LEU A 137 -5.48 -1.77 5.63
CA LEU A 137 -6.24 -2.34 6.76
C LEU A 137 -7.32 -3.33 6.26
N LEU A 138 -8.08 -2.96 5.22
CA LEU A 138 -9.06 -3.84 4.59
C LEU A 138 -8.41 -5.13 4.08
N ASN A 139 -7.27 -5.01 3.41
CA ASN A 139 -6.60 -6.17 2.83
C ASN A 139 -5.93 -7.08 3.87
N LEU A 140 -5.38 -6.52 4.94
CA LEU A 140 -4.89 -7.33 6.06
C LEU A 140 -6.04 -8.14 6.70
N SER A 141 -7.21 -7.51 6.89
CA SER A 141 -8.41 -8.20 7.39
C SER A 141 -8.88 -9.28 6.42
N ALA A 142 -8.98 -8.97 5.12
CA ALA A 142 -9.36 -9.94 4.09
C ALA A 142 -8.36 -11.10 4.00
N GLY A 143 -7.06 -10.84 4.13
CA GLY A 143 -6.02 -11.86 4.15
C GLY A 143 -6.16 -12.83 5.32
N VAL A 144 -6.53 -12.33 6.51
CA VAL A 144 -6.82 -13.19 7.67
C VAL A 144 -8.06 -14.05 7.41
N LEU A 145 -9.13 -13.48 6.86
CA LEU A 145 -10.35 -14.21 6.50
C LEU A 145 -10.08 -15.29 5.44
N HIS A 146 -9.28 -14.95 4.42
CA HIS A 146 -8.87 -15.93 3.39
C HIS A 146 -8.06 -17.07 4.00
N GLY A 147 -7.08 -16.75 4.84
CA GLY A 147 -6.29 -17.77 5.54
C GLY A 147 -7.14 -18.67 6.47
N ALA A 148 -8.22 -18.14 7.03
CA ALA A 148 -9.18 -18.90 7.85
C ALA A 148 -10.13 -19.79 7.02
N GLY A 149 -10.02 -19.79 5.68
CA GLY A 149 -10.92 -20.53 4.81
C GLY A 149 -12.33 -19.95 4.68
N ILE A 150 -12.53 -18.67 5.12
CA ILE A 150 -13.82 -17.98 5.00
C ILE A 150 -13.99 -17.43 3.58
N SER A 151 -12.88 -17.17 2.89
CA SER A 151 -12.84 -16.71 1.50
C SER A 151 -11.82 -17.56 0.74
N ASP A 152 -12.27 -18.24 -0.32
CA ASP A 152 -11.44 -19.18 -1.08
C ASP A 152 -10.65 -18.54 -2.23
N ASP A 153 -10.92 -17.28 -2.59
CA ASP A 153 -10.33 -16.64 -3.77
C ASP A 153 -9.12 -15.76 -3.42
N ALA A 154 -7.94 -16.36 -3.47
CA ALA A 154 -6.66 -15.65 -3.33
C ALA A 154 -6.44 -14.58 -4.42
N ARG A 155 -7.00 -14.78 -5.64
CA ARG A 155 -6.87 -13.82 -6.74
C ARG A 155 -7.66 -12.55 -6.43
N THR A 156 -8.86 -12.67 -5.95
CA THR A 156 -9.70 -11.54 -5.52
C THR A 156 -9.03 -10.75 -4.41
N THR A 157 -8.45 -11.42 -3.40
CA THR A 157 -7.70 -10.76 -2.33
C THR A 157 -6.49 -9.98 -2.87
N LEU A 158 -5.74 -10.55 -3.83
CA LEU A 158 -4.62 -9.87 -4.47
C LEU A 158 -5.08 -8.65 -5.29
N LEU A 159 -6.15 -8.80 -6.08
CA LEU A 159 -6.71 -7.68 -6.86
C LEU A 159 -7.24 -6.57 -5.95
N ALA A 160 -7.87 -6.92 -4.83
CA ALA A 160 -8.31 -5.95 -3.82
C ALA A 160 -7.11 -5.21 -3.19
N TRP A 161 -5.99 -5.90 -2.96
CA TRP A 161 -4.74 -5.28 -2.49
C TRP A 161 -4.20 -4.27 -3.51
N VAL A 162 -4.18 -4.62 -4.80
CA VAL A 162 -3.77 -3.69 -5.85
C VAL A 162 -4.72 -2.49 -5.91
N ALA A 163 -6.02 -2.73 -5.95
CA ALA A 163 -7.02 -1.66 -6.06
C ALA A 163 -7.05 -0.75 -4.84
N GLY A 164 -7.17 -1.32 -3.64
CA GLY A 164 -7.40 -0.55 -2.41
C GLY A 164 -6.15 0.03 -1.77
N PHE A 165 -4.99 -0.59 -1.97
CA PHE A 165 -3.74 -0.12 -1.36
C PHE A 165 -2.77 0.45 -2.38
N LEU A 166 -2.40 -0.32 -3.41
CA LEU A 166 -1.32 0.07 -4.32
C LEU A 166 -1.72 1.26 -5.21
N LEU A 167 -2.89 1.24 -5.82
CA LEU A 167 -3.33 2.32 -6.72
C LEU A 167 -3.47 3.68 -6.01
N PRO A 168 -4.15 3.79 -4.85
CA PRO A 168 -4.20 5.07 -4.14
C PRO A 168 -2.83 5.52 -3.62
N LEU A 169 -1.97 4.58 -3.18
CA LEU A 169 -0.61 4.88 -2.76
C LEU A 169 0.20 5.50 -3.90
N VAL A 170 0.27 4.79 -5.04
CA VAL A 170 1.08 5.21 -6.19
C VAL A 170 0.54 6.50 -6.78
N SER A 171 -0.78 6.62 -6.97
CA SER A 171 -1.36 7.84 -7.54
C SER A 171 -1.20 9.06 -6.61
N GLY A 172 -1.27 8.87 -5.29
CA GLY A 172 -1.00 9.92 -4.30
C GLY A 172 0.47 10.31 -4.28
N ALA A 173 1.37 9.33 -4.27
CA ALA A 173 2.82 9.58 -4.30
C ALA A 173 3.25 10.27 -5.60
N LEU A 174 2.75 9.84 -6.76
CA LEU A 174 3.02 10.49 -8.04
C LEU A 174 2.48 11.92 -8.07
N ALA A 175 1.27 12.18 -7.56
CA ALA A 175 0.73 13.54 -7.51
C ALA A 175 1.60 14.49 -6.67
N GLN A 176 2.33 13.98 -5.67
CA GLN A 176 3.27 14.76 -4.87
C GLN A 176 4.66 14.87 -5.51
N LEU A 177 5.19 13.79 -6.08
CA LEU A 177 6.60 13.70 -6.48
C LEU A 177 6.82 14.04 -7.96
N LEU A 178 5.86 13.71 -8.83
CA LEU A 178 5.98 13.91 -10.27
C LEU A 178 6.25 15.39 -10.66
N PRO A 179 5.60 16.38 -10.04
CA PRO A 179 5.90 17.79 -10.33
C PRO A 179 7.36 18.17 -10.04
N VAL A 180 7.98 17.54 -9.05
CA VAL A 180 9.39 17.77 -8.70
C VAL A 180 10.33 17.08 -9.70
N TRP A 181 10.01 15.86 -10.09
CA TRP A 181 10.82 15.08 -11.03
C TRP A 181 10.71 15.60 -12.46
N TRP A 182 9.51 16.00 -12.87
CA TRP A 182 9.27 16.49 -14.23
C TRP A 182 9.84 17.89 -14.46
N ARG A 183 9.93 18.70 -13.40
CA ARG A 183 10.46 20.06 -13.46
C ARG A 183 11.53 20.25 -12.39
N PRO A 184 12.74 19.68 -12.60
CA PRO A 184 13.84 19.85 -11.66
C PRO A 184 14.34 21.30 -11.64
N GLY A 185 15.05 21.68 -10.59
CA GLY A 185 15.62 23.01 -10.43
C GLY A 185 14.83 23.92 -9.48
N PRO A 186 14.96 25.25 -9.57
CA PRO A 186 14.29 26.20 -8.69
C PRO A 186 12.77 26.07 -8.72
N GLN A 187 12.09 26.47 -7.65
CA GLN A 187 10.63 26.46 -7.61
C GLN A 187 10.08 27.46 -8.60
N THR A 188 9.36 26.97 -9.61
CA THR A 188 8.65 27.79 -10.59
C THR A 188 7.14 27.66 -10.35
N PRO A 189 6.30 28.65 -10.78
CA PRO A 189 4.83 28.58 -10.65
C PRO A 189 4.21 27.33 -11.31
N ALA A 190 4.90 26.74 -12.28
CA ALA A 190 4.44 25.55 -13.00
C ALA A 190 4.41 24.29 -12.10
N ARG A 191 5.30 24.17 -11.10
CA ARG A 191 5.32 23.04 -10.17
C ARG A 191 4.05 22.92 -9.32
N PRO A 192 3.66 23.98 -8.54
CA PRO A 192 2.43 23.94 -7.76
C PRO A 192 1.18 23.88 -8.66
N ALA A 193 1.22 24.42 -9.89
CA ALA A 193 0.12 24.28 -10.84
C ALA A 193 -0.10 22.81 -11.21
N MET A 194 0.94 22.11 -11.66
CA MET A 194 0.88 20.68 -11.97
C MET A 194 0.43 19.85 -10.77
N ARG A 195 0.96 20.14 -9.56
CA ARG A 195 0.51 19.47 -8.35
C ARG A 195 -0.99 19.67 -8.09
N ARG A 196 -1.51 20.88 -8.28
CA ARG A 196 -2.95 21.18 -8.12
C ARG A 196 -3.80 20.36 -9.10
N CYS A 197 -3.41 20.28 -10.37
CA CYS A 197 -4.12 19.47 -11.37
C CYS A 197 -4.18 17.98 -10.96
N LEU A 198 -3.05 17.40 -10.57
CA LEU A 198 -2.96 16.01 -10.15
C LEU A 198 -3.70 15.72 -8.81
N ALA A 199 -3.76 16.71 -7.92
CA ALA A 199 -4.46 16.62 -6.64
C ALA A 199 -5.97 16.84 -6.76
N ALA A 200 -6.45 17.59 -7.76
CA ALA A 200 -7.84 18.03 -7.86
C ALA A 200 -8.86 16.88 -7.76
N THR A 201 -8.56 15.73 -8.33
CA THR A 201 -9.44 14.54 -8.30
C THR A 201 -9.00 13.50 -7.25
N GLY A 202 -7.98 13.78 -6.44
CA GLY A 202 -7.33 12.80 -5.57
C GLY A 202 -8.26 12.19 -4.53
N THR A 203 -9.16 12.96 -3.96
CA THR A 203 -10.14 12.48 -2.97
C THR A 203 -11.12 11.48 -3.60
N TRP A 204 -11.69 11.82 -4.75
CA TRP A 204 -12.58 10.93 -5.49
C TRP A 204 -11.85 9.67 -5.95
N ARG A 205 -10.65 9.82 -6.46
CA ARG A 205 -9.78 8.73 -6.90
C ARG A 205 -9.48 7.76 -5.77
N GLY A 206 -9.10 8.26 -4.59
CA GLY A 206 -8.86 7.46 -3.40
C GLY A 206 -10.12 6.70 -2.96
N ALA A 207 -11.29 7.36 -2.95
CA ALA A 207 -12.57 6.76 -2.63
C ALA A 207 -12.96 5.65 -3.62
N LEU A 208 -12.79 5.89 -4.93
CA LEU A 208 -13.06 4.90 -5.98
C LEU A 208 -12.18 3.66 -5.84
N PHE A 209 -10.90 3.82 -5.55
CA PHE A 209 -9.98 2.70 -5.37
C PHE A 209 -10.32 1.86 -4.13
N VAL A 210 -10.69 2.48 -3.02
CA VAL A 210 -11.17 1.76 -1.84
C VAL A 210 -12.51 1.06 -2.12
N ALA A 211 -13.44 1.75 -2.80
CA ALA A 211 -14.71 1.15 -3.23
C ALA A 211 -14.50 -0.06 -4.15
N ALA A 212 -13.51 0.01 -5.06
CA ALA A 212 -13.15 -1.12 -5.92
C ALA A 212 -12.67 -2.33 -5.11
N ALA A 213 -11.82 -2.09 -4.08
CA ALA A 213 -11.38 -3.17 -3.20
C ALA A 213 -12.55 -3.82 -2.45
N VAL A 214 -13.46 -3.01 -1.91
CA VAL A 214 -14.68 -3.52 -1.25
C VAL A 214 -15.55 -4.30 -2.24
N ALA A 215 -15.76 -3.77 -3.46
CA ALA A 215 -16.54 -4.44 -4.49
C ALA A 215 -15.96 -5.80 -4.89
N LEU A 216 -14.62 -5.91 -5.00
CA LEU A 216 -13.94 -7.19 -5.23
C LEU A 216 -14.22 -8.16 -4.08
N LEU A 217 -14.00 -7.74 -2.84
CA LEU A 217 -14.19 -8.59 -1.67
C LEU A 217 -15.65 -9.00 -1.43
N THR A 218 -16.61 -8.26 -2.01
CA THR A 218 -18.05 -8.59 -1.97
C THR A 218 -18.55 -9.28 -3.25
N GLY A 219 -17.65 -9.74 -4.12
CA GLY A 219 -18.00 -10.51 -5.32
C GLY A 219 -18.62 -9.67 -6.46
N GLN A 220 -18.28 -8.38 -6.55
CA GLN A 220 -18.78 -7.46 -7.58
C GLN A 220 -17.69 -6.97 -8.53
N PRO A 221 -17.08 -7.85 -9.36
CA PRO A 221 -15.93 -7.50 -10.19
C PRO A 221 -16.22 -6.43 -11.24
N ALA A 222 -17.43 -6.36 -11.77
CA ALA A 222 -17.83 -5.34 -12.75
C ALA A 222 -17.82 -3.93 -12.13
N VAL A 223 -18.34 -3.78 -10.89
CA VAL A 223 -18.30 -2.52 -10.14
C VAL A 223 -16.87 -2.13 -9.84
N ALA A 224 -16.05 -3.10 -9.42
CA ALA A 224 -14.63 -2.86 -9.15
C ALA A 224 -13.88 -2.38 -10.39
N ALA A 225 -14.10 -3.01 -11.54
CA ALA A 225 -13.50 -2.61 -12.82
C ALA A 225 -13.90 -1.18 -13.21
N ALA A 226 -15.18 -0.83 -13.06
CA ALA A 226 -15.68 0.53 -13.32
C ALA A 226 -15.02 1.55 -12.38
N CYS A 227 -14.93 1.26 -11.08
CA CYS A 227 -14.27 2.14 -10.10
C CYS A 227 -12.77 2.32 -10.40
N VAL A 228 -12.04 1.24 -10.69
CA VAL A 228 -10.62 1.32 -11.07
C VAL A 228 -10.44 2.11 -12.35
N GLY A 229 -11.21 1.79 -13.40
CA GLY A 229 -11.13 2.48 -14.69
C GLY A 229 -11.38 3.98 -14.56
N THR A 230 -12.42 4.37 -13.81
CA THR A 230 -12.72 5.78 -13.54
C THR A 230 -11.61 6.44 -12.73
N GLY A 231 -11.09 5.79 -11.68
CA GLY A 231 -10.00 6.33 -10.88
C GLY A 231 -8.72 6.56 -11.68
N VAL A 232 -8.36 5.63 -12.56
CA VAL A 232 -7.20 5.75 -13.46
C VAL A 232 -7.42 6.85 -14.49
N ALA A 233 -8.62 6.94 -15.09
CA ALA A 233 -8.97 7.99 -16.04
C ALA A 233 -8.87 9.39 -15.41
N LEU A 234 -9.37 9.56 -14.19
CA LEU A 234 -9.25 10.83 -13.46
C LEU A 234 -7.78 11.23 -13.21
N PHE A 235 -6.90 10.24 -12.96
CA PHE A 235 -5.46 10.53 -12.83
C PHE A 235 -4.83 10.91 -14.16
N ALA A 236 -5.16 10.19 -15.22
CA ALA A 236 -4.68 10.48 -16.57
C ALA A 236 -5.10 11.88 -17.06
N ILE A 237 -6.36 12.28 -16.82
CA ILE A 237 -6.84 13.63 -17.14
C ILE A 237 -6.03 14.69 -16.40
N GLY A 238 -5.72 14.47 -15.11
CA GLY A 238 -4.87 15.38 -14.34
C GLY A 238 -3.42 15.49 -14.85
N LEU A 239 -2.92 14.48 -15.58
CA LEU A 239 -1.60 14.51 -16.24
C LEU A 239 -1.59 15.31 -17.54
N LEU A 240 -2.73 15.43 -18.21
CA LEU A 240 -2.86 16.11 -19.51
C LEU A 240 -3.14 17.61 -19.36
N GLN A 241 -3.42 18.10 -18.16
CA GLN A 241 -3.63 19.50 -17.80
C GLN A 241 -2.34 20.17 -17.35
#